data_54dec0467f291b0d0257d40a267e76c0
#
_entry.id   54dec0467f291b0d0257d40a267e76c0
#
_cell.length_a   1.000
_cell.length_b   1.000
_cell.length_c   1.000
_cell.angle_alpha   90.00
_cell.angle_beta   90.00
_cell.angle_gamma   90.00
#
_symmetry.space_group_name_H-M   'P 1'
#
loop_
_entity.id
_entity.type
_entity.pdbx_description
1 polymer ?
#
loop_
_entity_poly.entity_id
_entity_poly.type
_entity_poly.pdbx_seq_one_letter_code
_entity_poly.pdbx_strand_id
1 'polypeptide(L)'
;MGNYFNEVVDRAIEDLYYCCDNDKAKAAADALLSAAQEGDGDACYFLSRCFSGSCYSWEYHPFEENEAAAYAMLREAVSLGSAAAVLGALRMDMLTPQFRELMPFGSIKEAWETIYEKAENGCAFCQYMIGNTYYFLDIIEIEGRKESEFENRKAWEDWKREQMEKSIPWFDKAFSGDMILAGRNYCHYYQHGRGEYILPEPEKAVPIMRQGAERGHPEWMYAYAHYLAYTEDNDKEALPWALKAAEAGHLWSWHIIGDIYWGGKAVERNLPYAIECYEKTAGYGNDSYACRQLGRLYFHGWGTAVDYARAVQWMEKDREPEYVKYDLLGICYLLGYGCSQSTTKGKLFLEKSGDSPYKNYGLGMMHAEGLGVQENIEKGVEYLKAAGNYEPAKEALKRYKKSLFGVWRRRG
;
A
#
# COMPACT_ATOMS: atom_id res chain seq x y z
N MET A 1 -30.21 15.06 2.60
CA MET A 1 -29.34 14.90 3.79
C MET A 1 -30.15 14.26 4.90
N GLY A 2 -29.74 13.10 5.38
CA GLY A 2 -30.31 12.51 6.57
C GLY A 2 -29.78 13.25 7.80
N ASN A 3 -30.60 13.41 8.80
CA ASN A 3 -30.21 14.04 10.05
C ASN A 3 -29.88 12.92 11.06
N TYR A 4 -28.66 12.38 10.98
CA TYR A 4 -28.27 11.19 11.76
C TYR A 4 -27.53 11.54 13.05
N PHE A 5 -26.69 12.59 13.01
CA PHE A 5 -25.99 13.18 14.14
C PHE A 5 -26.56 14.59 14.37
N ASN A 6 -25.80 15.61 13.99
CA ASN A 6 -26.28 16.98 13.85
C ASN A 6 -25.79 17.55 12.51
N GLU A 7 -26.24 18.74 12.16
CA GLU A 7 -25.97 19.34 10.85
C GLU A 7 -24.47 19.46 10.54
N VAL A 8 -23.66 19.86 11.55
CA VAL A 8 -22.20 20.01 11.41
C VAL A 8 -21.52 18.68 11.17
N VAL A 9 -21.85 17.67 11.99
CA VAL A 9 -21.25 16.34 11.91
C VAL A 9 -21.70 15.62 10.65
N ASP A 10 -22.99 15.67 10.29
CA ASP A 10 -23.51 15.02 9.08
C ASP A 10 -22.83 15.59 7.82
N ARG A 11 -22.66 16.92 7.75
CA ARG A 11 -21.94 17.56 6.65
C ARG A 11 -20.45 17.20 6.64
N ALA A 12 -19.81 17.15 7.79
CA ALA A 12 -18.41 16.76 7.89
C ALA A 12 -18.18 15.32 7.44
N ILE A 13 -19.11 14.39 7.71
CA ILE A 13 -19.06 13.02 7.20
C ILE A 13 -19.09 13.01 5.66
N GLU A 14 -19.95 13.79 5.04
CA GLU A 14 -20.01 13.90 3.57
C GLU A 14 -18.67 14.42 3.00
N ASP A 15 -18.15 15.51 3.56
CA ASP A 15 -16.93 16.16 3.09
C ASP A 15 -15.66 15.32 3.38
N LEU A 16 -15.65 14.49 4.43
CA LEU A 16 -14.53 13.64 4.80
C LEU A 16 -14.53 12.27 4.12
N TYR A 17 -15.70 11.66 3.89
CA TYR A 17 -15.76 10.25 3.49
C TYR A 17 -16.41 9.99 2.14
N TYR A 18 -17.25 10.91 1.64
CA TYR A 18 -18.00 10.69 0.41
C TYR A 18 -17.44 11.43 -0.79
N CYS A 19 -16.43 12.29 -0.59
CA CYS A 19 -15.72 12.97 -1.66
C CYS A 19 -14.20 12.93 -1.43
N CYS A 20 -13.43 13.25 -2.47
CA CYS A 20 -11.96 13.29 -2.42
C CYS A 20 -11.46 14.73 -2.64
N ASP A 21 -12.01 15.67 -1.86
CA ASP A 21 -11.71 17.09 -1.95
C ASP A 21 -11.00 17.55 -0.66
N ASN A 22 -9.70 17.83 -0.77
CA ASN A 22 -8.88 18.23 0.38
C ASN A 22 -9.27 19.56 1.00
N ASP A 23 -9.81 20.51 0.23
CA ASP A 23 -10.22 21.81 0.77
C ASP A 23 -11.53 21.67 1.55
N LYS A 24 -12.46 20.87 1.06
CA LYS A 24 -13.67 20.51 1.81
C LYS A 24 -13.34 19.75 3.08
N ALA A 25 -12.41 18.79 3.02
CA ALA A 25 -11.99 18.03 4.19
C ALA A 25 -11.37 18.92 5.27
N LYS A 26 -10.54 19.90 4.90
CA LYS A 26 -10.01 20.89 5.86
C LYS A 26 -11.12 21.74 6.47
N ALA A 27 -12.02 22.27 5.65
CA ALA A 27 -13.16 23.06 6.14
C ALA A 27 -14.06 22.27 7.08
N ALA A 28 -14.26 20.96 6.79
CA ALA A 28 -14.99 20.05 7.67
C ALA A 28 -14.29 19.88 9.02
N ALA A 29 -12.97 19.70 9.02
CA ALA A 29 -12.19 19.56 10.26
C ALA A 29 -12.24 20.85 11.10
N ASP A 30 -12.18 22.04 10.50
CA ASP A 30 -12.31 23.31 11.19
C ASP A 30 -13.72 23.48 11.81
N ALA A 31 -14.77 23.07 11.10
CA ALA A 31 -16.13 23.07 11.63
C ALA A 31 -16.30 22.07 12.80
N LEU A 32 -15.73 20.87 12.68
CA LEU A 32 -15.71 19.88 13.76
C LEU A 32 -14.94 20.38 14.98
N LEU A 33 -13.82 21.10 14.78
CA LEU A 33 -13.05 21.69 15.89
C LEU A 33 -13.89 22.69 16.68
N SER A 34 -14.66 23.53 15.99
CA SER A 34 -15.56 24.48 16.63
C SER A 34 -16.66 23.77 17.43
N ALA A 35 -17.30 22.76 16.84
CA ALA A 35 -18.34 21.99 17.52
C ALA A 35 -17.79 21.20 18.73
N ALA A 36 -16.59 20.63 18.61
CA ALA A 36 -15.91 19.95 19.71
C ALA A 36 -15.62 20.88 20.90
N GLN A 37 -15.23 22.13 20.64
CA GLN A 37 -15.03 23.15 21.67
C GLN A 37 -16.34 23.52 22.40
N GLU A 38 -17.47 23.34 21.75
CA GLU A 38 -18.82 23.52 22.33
C GLU A 38 -19.31 22.26 23.07
N GLY A 39 -18.52 21.17 23.10
CA GLY A 39 -18.81 19.94 23.82
C GLY A 39 -19.55 18.89 23.00
N ASP A 40 -19.45 18.93 21.68
CA ASP A 40 -20.02 17.91 20.81
C ASP A 40 -19.13 16.64 20.79
N GLY A 41 -19.61 15.54 21.37
CA GLY A 41 -18.89 14.28 21.45
C GLY A 41 -18.67 13.63 20.08
N ASP A 42 -19.64 13.70 19.17
CA ASP A 42 -19.49 13.13 17.84
C ASP A 42 -18.47 13.94 17.01
N ALA A 43 -18.45 15.28 17.14
CA ALA A 43 -17.42 16.11 16.53
C ALA A 43 -16.02 15.78 17.05
N CYS A 44 -15.86 15.55 18.38
CA CYS A 44 -14.61 15.07 18.96
C CYS A 44 -14.17 13.73 18.35
N TYR A 45 -15.09 12.81 18.11
CA TYR A 45 -14.80 11.51 17.50
C TYR A 45 -14.27 11.65 16.07
N PHE A 46 -14.94 12.44 15.24
CA PHE A 46 -14.50 12.64 13.86
C PHE A 46 -13.17 13.39 13.77
N LEU A 47 -12.91 14.34 14.68
CA LEU A 47 -11.58 14.95 14.81
C LEU A 47 -10.50 13.95 15.23
N SER A 48 -10.80 13.03 16.15
CA SER A 48 -9.84 11.99 16.52
C SER A 48 -9.42 11.16 15.30
N ARG A 49 -10.35 10.90 14.40
CA ARG A 49 -10.08 10.19 13.15
C ARG A 49 -9.23 11.02 12.17
N CYS A 50 -9.44 12.33 12.10
CA CYS A 50 -8.59 13.24 11.32
C CYS A 50 -7.13 13.18 11.83
N PHE A 51 -6.92 13.28 13.14
CA PHE A 51 -5.59 13.21 13.74
C PHE A 51 -4.94 11.83 13.66
N SER A 52 -5.70 10.75 13.57
CA SER A 52 -5.17 9.39 13.40
C SER A 52 -4.93 9.01 11.93
N GLY A 53 -5.23 9.87 10.97
CA GLY A 53 -5.16 9.55 9.55
C GLY A 53 -6.25 8.57 9.06
N SER A 54 -7.18 8.16 9.94
CA SER A 54 -8.18 7.12 9.65
C SER A 54 -9.51 7.65 9.13
N CYS A 55 -9.64 8.97 8.97
CA CYS A 55 -10.87 9.61 8.52
C CYS A 55 -11.01 9.66 6.99
N TYR A 56 -10.05 9.16 6.23
CA TYR A 56 -9.94 9.51 4.83
C TYR A 56 -10.31 8.38 3.90
N SER A 57 -10.90 8.76 2.78
CA SER A 57 -11.25 7.83 1.72
C SER A 57 -10.06 7.42 0.85
N TRP A 58 -8.95 8.14 0.91
CA TRP A 58 -7.71 7.86 0.17
C TRP A 58 -6.45 8.31 0.94
N GLU A 59 -5.25 7.86 0.51
CA GLU A 59 -3.99 8.01 1.25
C GLU A 59 -3.45 9.46 1.32
N TYR A 60 -3.91 10.36 0.46
CA TYR A 60 -3.36 11.72 0.32
C TYR A 60 -4.19 12.77 1.04
N HIS A 61 -4.50 12.50 2.31
CA HIS A 61 -5.26 13.41 3.15
C HIS A 61 -4.45 14.64 3.59
N PRO A 62 -5.11 15.77 3.89
CA PRO A 62 -4.45 17.02 4.24
C PRO A 62 -4.06 17.14 5.71
N PHE A 63 -4.24 16.11 6.52
CA PHE A 63 -4.05 16.14 7.97
C PHE A 63 -2.69 15.62 8.37
N GLU A 64 -2.03 16.31 9.33
CA GLU A 64 -0.87 15.77 10.02
C GLU A 64 -1.33 14.75 11.07
N GLU A 65 -0.75 13.58 11.04
CA GLU A 65 -1.00 12.55 12.05
C GLU A 65 -0.45 12.99 13.41
N ASN A 66 -1.30 12.91 14.43
CA ASN A 66 -0.96 13.22 15.81
C ASN A 66 -1.69 12.25 16.74
N GLU A 67 -1.03 11.16 17.06
CA GLU A 67 -1.58 10.10 17.90
C GLU A 67 -2.04 10.58 19.28
N ALA A 68 -1.30 11.53 19.89
CA ALA A 68 -1.65 12.07 21.21
C ALA A 68 -2.95 12.90 21.14
N ALA A 69 -3.10 13.72 20.10
CA ALA A 69 -4.32 14.48 19.88
C ALA A 69 -5.50 13.56 19.52
N ALA A 70 -5.27 12.55 18.67
CA ALA A 70 -6.27 11.55 18.33
C ALA A 70 -6.80 10.82 19.56
N TYR A 71 -5.90 10.37 20.44
CA TYR A 71 -6.27 9.71 21.69
C TYR A 71 -7.05 10.63 22.63
N ALA A 72 -6.59 11.88 22.80
CA ALA A 72 -7.27 12.86 23.66
C ALA A 72 -8.70 13.14 23.18
N MET A 73 -8.86 13.37 21.87
CA MET A 73 -10.17 13.61 21.26
C MET A 73 -11.09 12.37 21.36
N LEU A 74 -10.56 11.17 21.16
CA LEU A 74 -11.34 9.94 21.30
C LEU A 74 -11.85 9.77 22.75
N ARG A 75 -10.98 10.01 23.71
CA ARG A 75 -11.33 9.92 25.13
C ARG A 75 -12.42 10.92 25.50
N GLU A 76 -12.29 12.17 25.04
CA GLU A 76 -13.28 13.22 25.24
C GLU A 76 -14.61 12.83 24.59
N ALA A 77 -14.59 12.35 23.35
CA ALA A 77 -15.77 11.89 22.62
C ALA A 77 -16.54 10.80 23.38
N VAL A 78 -15.83 9.83 23.98
CA VAL A 78 -16.45 8.78 24.81
C VAL A 78 -17.10 9.37 26.05
N SER A 79 -16.42 10.33 26.72
CA SER A 79 -16.95 10.96 27.95
C SER A 79 -18.19 11.81 27.68
N LEU A 80 -18.26 12.41 26.49
CA LEU A 80 -19.41 13.20 26.02
C LEU A 80 -20.54 12.37 25.41
N GLY A 81 -20.40 11.04 25.40
CA GLY A 81 -21.48 10.12 25.01
C GLY A 81 -21.60 9.88 23.50
N SER A 82 -20.51 10.02 22.74
CA SER A 82 -20.51 9.59 21.35
C SER A 82 -20.53 8.05 21.27
N ALA A 83 -21.62 7.49 20.77
CA ALA A 83 -21.74 6.05 20.51
C ALA A 83 -20.75 5.58 19.44
N ALA A 84 -20.49 6.42 18.45
CA ALA A 84 -19.49 6.16 17.41
C ALA A 84 -18.07 6.08 18.00
N ALA A 85 -17.75 6.92 18.99
CA ALA A 85 -16.46 6.87 19.68
C ALA A 85 -16.29 5.59 20.50
N VAL A 86 -17.33 5.10 21.15
CA VAL A 86 -17.31 3.84 21.89
C VAL A 86 -16.97 2.68 20.94
N LEU A 87 -17.63 2.58 19.79
CA LEU A 87 -17.33 1.52 18.81
C LEU A 87 -15.96 1.73 18.15
N GLY A 88 -15.54 2.98 17.93
CA GLY A 88 -14.20 3.30 17.45
C GLY A 88 -13.10 2.86 18.42
N ALA A 89 -13.29 3.13 19.72
CA ALA A 89 -12.38 2.71 20.78
C ALA A 89 -12.35 1.17 20.93
N LEU A 90 -13.50 0.51 20.81
CA LEU A 90 -13.57 -0.96 20.76
C LEU A 90 -12.75 -1.52 19.61
N ARG A 91 -12.93 -0.99 18.39
CA ARG A 91 -12.22 -1.42 17.19
C ARG A 91 -10.70 -1.29 17.30
N MET A 92 -10.22 -0.28 18.02
CA MET A 92 -8.80 -0.01 18.23
C MET A 92 -8.21 -0.68 19.49
N ASP A 93 -8.97 -1.56 20.15
CA ASP A 93 -8.59 -2.19 21.43
C ASP A 93 -8.23 -1.16 22.53
N MET A 94 -8.91 -0.03 22.52
CA MET A 94 -8.68 1.09 23.45
C MET A 94 -9.71 1.13 24.61
N LEU A 95 -10.73 0.26 24.60
CA LEU A 95 -11.75 0.19 25.66
C LEU A 95 -11.21 -0.48 26.94
N THR A 96 -10.16 0.12 27.52
CA THR A 96 -9.64 -0.26 28.84
C THR A 96 -10.69 -0.03 29.94
N PRO A 97 -10.53 -0.61 31.16
CA PRO A 97 -11.42 -0.32 32.27
C PRO A 97 -11.61 1.18 32.53
N GLN A 98 -10.53 1.98 32.44
CA GLN A 98 -10.58 3.44 32.61
C GLN A 98 -11.39 4.13 31.50
N PHE A 99 -11.36 3.63 30.28
CA PHE A 99 -12.21 4.14 29.17
C PHE A 99 -13.69 3.80 29.42
N ARG A 100 -13.98 2.60 29.92
CA ARG A 100 -15.35 2.16 30.22
C ARG A 100 -16.00 2.98 31.32
N GLU A 101 -15.21 3.43 32.32
CA GLU A 101 -15.69 4.31 33.40
C GLU A 101 -16.12 5.71 32.88
N LEU A 102 -15.64 6.13 31.71
CA LEU A 102 -16.01 7.42 31.09
C LEU A 102 -17.31 7.34 30.31
N MET A 103 -17.74 6.14 29.90
CA MET A 103 -18.92 5.97 29.05
C MET A 103 -20.20 6.33 29.84
N PRO A 104 -21.06 7.19 29.32
CA PRO A 104 -22.39 7.43 29.90
C PRO A 104 -23.41 6.34 29.52
N PHE A 105 -22.99 5.34 28.73
CA PHE A 105 -23.80 4.18 28.38
C PHE A 105 -23.70 3.08 29.46
N GLY A 106 -24.80 2.37 29.72
CA GLY A 106 -24.80 1.23 30.62
C GLY A 106 -24.02 0.02 30.09
N SER A 107 -23.78 -0.04 28.78
CA SER A 107 -23.03 -1.10 28.14
C SER A 107 -22.55 -0.68 26.73
N ILE A 108 -21.54 -1.40 26.18
CA ILE A 108 -21.12 -1.25 24.78
C ILE A 108 -22.29 -1.56 23.83
N LYS A 109 -23.14 -2.50 24.22
CA LYS A 109 -24.31 -2.90 23.44
C LYS A 109 -25.30 -1.75 23.25
N GLU A 110 -25.53 -0.92 24.27
CA GLU A 110 -26.38 0.27 24.15
C GLU A 110 -25.81 1.29 23.15
N ALA A 111 -24.50 1.54 23.19
CA ALA A 111 -23.85 2.38 22.19
C ALA A 111 -23.96 1.77 20.77
N TRP A 112 -23.79 0.44 20.64
CA TRP A 112 -23.94 -0.25 19.37
C TRP A 112 -25.39 -0.16 18.84
N GLU A 113 -26.41 -0.33 19.68
CA GLU A 113 -27.81 -0.20 19.31
C GLU A 113 -28.12 1.21 18.79
N THR A 114 -27.52 2.26 19.37
CA THR A 114 -27.65 3.64 18.90
C THR A 114 -27.09 3.81 17.47
N ILE A 115 -25.93 3.21 17.16
CA ILE A 115 -25.34 3.25 15.82
C ILE A 115 -26.13 2.35 14.86
N TYR A 116 -26.62 1.20 15.33
CA TYR A 116 -27.42 0.29 14.54
C TYR A 116 -28.72 0.96 14.06
N GLU A 117 -29.41 1.69 14.92
CA GLU A 117 -30.62 2.45 14.57
C GLU A 117 -30.33 3.50 13.48
N LYS A 118 -29.23 4.27 13.62
CA LYS A 118 -28.81 5.24 12.60
C LYS A 118 -28.48 4.54 11.26
N ALA A 119 -27.86 3.35 11.31
CA ALA A 119 -27.53 2.56 10.12
C ALA A 119 -28.79 2.06 9.40
N GLU A 120 -29.79 1.53 10.14
CA GLU A 120 -31.08 1.11 9.59
C GLU A 120 -31.84 2.30 8.95
N ASN A 121 -31.69 3.50 9.51
CA ASN A 121 -32.25 4.73 8.96
C ASN A 121 -31.49 5.29 7.75
N GLY A 122 -30.43 4.59 7.30
CA GLY A 122 -29.74 4.89 6.03
C GLY A 122 -28.44 5.69 6.16
N CYS A 123 -27.89 5.89 7.38
CA CYS A 123 -26.59 6.52 7.57
C CYS A 123 -25.47 5.61 7.03
N ALA A 124 -24.87 5.93 5.89
CA ALA A 124 -23.85 5.10 5.26
C ALA A 124 -22.59 4.93 6.13
N PHE A 125 -22.17 5.97 6.88
CA PHE A 125 -21.09 5.85 7.84
C PHE A 125 -21.43 4.86 8.97
N CYS A 126 -22.64 4.93 9.53
CA CYS A 126 -23.08 3.96 10.57
C CYS A 126 -23.21 2.55 9.99
N GLN A 127 -23.69 2.39 8.76
CA GLN A 127 -23.69 1.10 8.05
C GLN A 127 -22.29 0.52 7.91
N TYR A 128 -21.31 1.35 7.57
CA TYR A 128 -19.91 0.95 7.55
C TYR A 128 -19.40 0.52 8.94
N MET A 129 -19.76 1.25 10.00
CA MET A 129 -19.40 0.88 11.37
C MET A 129 -20.01 -0.48 11.77
N ILE A 130 -21.28 -0.71 11.48
CA ILE A 130 -21.94 -1.99 11.74
C ILE A 130 -21.30 -3.12 10.93
N GLY A 131 -21.01 -2.90 9.65
CA GLY A 131 -20.25 -3.84 8.82
C GLY A 131 -18.92 -4.22 9.47
N ASN A 132 -18.19 -3.23 9.99
CA ASN A 132 -16.92 -3.45 10.70
C ASN A 132 -17.07 -4.28 11.97
N THR A 133 -18.11 -4.07 12.79
CA THR A 133 -18.29 -4.84 14.02
C THR A 133 -18.46 -6.33 13.75
N TYR A 134 -19.11 -6.68 12.64
CA TYR A 134 -19.24 -8.07 12.19
C TYR A 134 -17.94 -8.58 11.51
N TYR A 135 -17.36 -7.79 10.62
CA TYR A 135 -16.16 -8.18 9.85
C TYR A 135 -14.94 -8.42 10.72
N PHE A 136 -14.73 -7.60 11.74
CA PHE A 136 -13.60 -7.72 12.67
C PHE A 136 -13.93 -8.52 13.92
N LEU A 137 -15.17 -9.01 14.03
CA LEU A 137 -15.67 -9.82 15.15
C LEU A 137 -15.77 -9.06 16.48
N ASP A 138 -15.81 -7.72 16.46
CA ASP A 138 -16.05 -6.90 17.66
C ASP A 138 -17.41 -7.23 18.29
N ILE A 139 -18.32 -7.80 17.50
CA ILE A 139 -19.66 -8.23 17.94
C ILE A 139 -19.61 -9.22 19.12
N ILE A 140 -18.53 -10.00 19.27
CA ILE A 140 -18.41 -10.94 20.40
C ILE A 140 -18.39 -10.21 21.75
N GLU A 141 -17.68 -9.07 21.80
CA GLU A 141 -17.60 -8.26 23.02
C GLU A 141 -18.88 -7.45 23.24
N ILE A 142 -19.51 -6.97 22.17
CA ILE A 142 -20.82 -6.30 22.21
C ILE A 142 -21.90 -7.22 22.78
N GLU A 143 -21.88 -8.50 22.40
CA GLU A 143 -22.78 -9.54 22.93
C GLU A 143 -22.37 -10.06 24.33
N GLY A 144 -21.20 -9.62 24.83
CA GLY A 144 -20.65 -10.08 26.12
C GLY A 144 -20.25 -11.55 26.13
N ARG A 145 -19.97 -12.12 24.97
CA ARG A 145 -19.55 -13.52 24.78
C ARG A 145 -18.02 -13.66 24.80
N LYS A 146 -17.58 -14.91 25.01
CA LYS A 146 -16.14 -15.28 24.97
C LYS A 146 -15.93 -16.51 24.09
N GLU A 147 -14.74 -16.62 23.50
CA GLU A 147 -14.36 -17.82 22.72
C GLU A 147 -14.50 -19.12 23.52
N SER A 148 -14.19 -19.08 24.81
CA SER A 148 -14.29 -20.24 25.70
C SER A 148 -15.72 -20.77 25.92
N GLU A 149 -16.74 -20.05 25.47
CA GLU A 149 -18.16 -20.46 25.58
C GLU A 149 -18.62 -21.34 24.41
N PHE A 150 -17.79 -21.48 23.37
CA PHE A 150 -18.10 -22.32 22.24
C PHE A 150 -17.71 -23.77 22.55
N GLU A 151 -18.57 -24.72 22.16
CA GLU A 151 -18.43 -26.15 22.46
C GLU A 151 -17.06 -26.70 21.95
N ASN A 152 -16.61 -26.23 20.80
CA ASN A 152 -15.35 -26.68 20.20
C ASN A 152 -14.86 -25.64 19.16
N ARG A 153 -13.63 -25.85 18.66
CA ARG A 153 -13.00 -24.98 17.65
C ARG A 153 -13.87 -24.82 16.39
N LYS A 154 -14.52 -25.88 15.94
CA LYS A 154 -15.37 -25.83 14.74
C LYS A 154 -16.58 -24.90 14.96
N ALA A 155 -17.26 -25.01 16.12
CA ALA A 155 -18.36 -24.12 16.45
C ALA A 155 -17.96 -22.65 16.52
N TRP A 156 -16.74 -22.39 17.02
CA TRP A 156 -16.13 -21.05 17.01
C TRP A 156 -15.87 -20.55 15.59
N GLU A 157 -15.29 -21.37 14.70
CA GLU A 157 -15.00 -21.00 13.32
C GLU A 157 -16.28 -20.81 12.49
N ASP A 158 -17.29 -21.67 12.70
CA ASP A 158 -18.59 -21.53 12.05
C ASP A 158 -19.30 -20.23 12.47
N TRP A 159 -19.24 -19.88 13.76
CA TRP A 159 -19.80 -18.62 14.26
C TRP A 159 -19.05 -17.40 13.67
N LYS A 160 -17.71 -17.43 13.62
CA LYS A 160 -16.92 -16.34 13.00
C LYS A 160 -17.33 -16.13 11.54
N ARG A 161 -17.45 -17.22 10.77
CA ARG A 161 -17.90 -17.16 9.37
C ARG A 161 -19.27 -16.50 9.27
N GLU A 162 -20.24 -16.96 10.06
CA GLU A 162 -21.58 -16.39 10.08
C GLU A 162 -21.58 -14.88 10.39
N GLN A 163 -20.78 -14.43 11.37
CA GLN A 163 -20.69 -13.00 11.66
C GLN A 163 -20.08 -12.22 10.49
N MET A 164 -19.01 -12.73 9.89
CA MET A 164 -18.38 -12.05 8.76
C MET A 164 -19.30 -12.00 7.53
N GLU A 165 -20.08 -13.04 7.28
CA GLU A 165 -21.09 -13.02 6.21
C GLU A 165 -22.15 -11.93 6.47
N LYS A 166 -22.52 -11.67 7.73
CA LYS A 166 -23.43 -10.57 8.11
C LYS A 166 -22.84 -9.17 7.80
N SER A 167 -21.54 -9.04 7.67
CA SER A 167 -20.92 -7.76 7.31
C SER A 167 -21.21 -7.33 5.87
N ILE A 168 -21.38 -8.31 4.96
CA ILE A 168 -21.50 -8.07 3.52
C ILE A 168 -22.65 -7.13 3.14
N PRO A 169 -23.92 -7.39 3.56
CA PRO A 169 -25.02 -6.50 3.22
C PRO A 169 -24.87 -5.09 3.82
N TRP A 170 -24.16 -4.95 4.94
CA TRP A 170 -23.87 -3.64 5.53
C TRP A 170 -22.82 -2.87 4.72
N PHE A 171 -21.76 -3.55 4.28
CA PHE A 171 -20.78 -2.92 3.37
C PHE A 171 -21.38 -2.56 2.04
N ASP A 172 -22.25 -3.40 1.46
CA ASP A 172 -22.96 -3.11 0.23
C ASP A 172 -23.85 -1.86 0.35
N LYS A 173 -24.66 -1.76 1.41
CA LYS A 173 -25.46 -0.58 1.71
C LYS A 173 -24.59 0.68 1.89
N ALA A 174 -23.54 0.58 2.71
CA ALA A 174 -22.65 1.71 3.00
C ALA A 174 -21.92 2.19 1.74
N PHE A 175 -21.37 1.27 0.93
CA PHE A 175 -20.71 1.57 -0.32
C PHE A 175 -21.67 2.17 -1.35
N SER A 176 -22.91 1.66 -1.41
CA SER A 176 -23.97 2.24 -2.24
C SER A 176 -24.38 3.64 -1.81
N GLY A 177 -24.19 3.99 -0.54
CA GLY A 177 -24.37 5.33 0.03
C GLY A 177 -23.11 6.21 0.00
N ASP A 178 -22.17 5.95 -0.92
CA ASP A 178 -20.92 6.68 -1.14
C ASP A 178 -19.87 6.59 -0.01
N MET A 179 -20.05 5.69 0.95
CA MET A 179 -19.02 5.41 1.95
C MET A 179 -17.88 4.57 1.35
N ILE A 180 -16.86 5.24 0.82
CA ILE A 180 -15.76 4.63 0.05
C ILE A 180 -15.00 3.57 0.85
N LEU A 181 -14.76 3.82 2.14
CA LEU A 181 -14.03 2.90 3.01
C LEU A 181 -14.73 1.54 3.16
N ALA A 182 -16.06 1.50 3.04
CA ALA A 182 -16.81 0.25 3.07
C ALA A 182 -16.40 -0.68 1.90
N GLY A 183 -16.17 -0.11 0.74
CA GLY A 183 -15.72 -0.86 -0.44
C GLY A 183 -14.37 -1.54 -0.24
N ARG A 184 -13.44 -0.94 0.52
CA ARG A 184 -12.14 -1.57 0.84
C ARG A 184 -12.32 -2.89 1.57
N ASN A 185 -13.08 -2.89 2.67
CA ASN A 185 -13.35 -4.11 3.45
C ASN A 185 -14.16 -5.13 2.65
N TYR A 186 -15.09 -4.65 1.84
CA TYR A 186 -15.92 -5.46 0.96
C TYR A 186 -15.09 -6.16 -0.13
N CYS A 187 -14.18 -5.44 -0.81
CA CYS A 187 -13.24 -6.03 -1.75
C CYS A 187 -12.26 -6.97 -1.07
N HIS A 188 -11.70 -6.58 0.08
CA HIS A 188 -10.74 -7.40 0.82
C HIS A 188 -11.34 -8.74 1.24
N TYR A 189 -12.62 -8.75 1.64
CA TYR A 189 -13.35 -9.97 1.96
C TYR A 189 -13.32 -10.96 0.78
N TYR A 190 -13.62 -10.48 -0.42
CA TYR A 190 -13.66 -11.35 -1.59
C TYR A 190 -12.28 -11.68 -2.17
N GLN A 191 -11.34 -10.73 -2.16
CA GLN A 191 -10.02 -10.95 -2.75
C GLN A 191 -9.15 -11.92 -1.96
N HIS A 192 -9.23 -11.87 -0.64
CA HIS A 192 -8.31 -12.58 0.23
C HIS A 192 -8.96 -13.65 1.10
N GLY A 193 -10.28 -13.63 1.24
CA GLY A 193 -10.98 -14.47 2.19
C GLY A 193 -10.51 -14.18 3.63
N ARG A 194 -10.68 -15.15 4.52
CA ARG A 194 -10.15 -15.03 5.88
C ARG A 194 -9.90 -16.39 6.53
N GLY A 195 -8.65 -16.64 6.92
CA GLY A 195 -8.24 -17.91 7.49
C GLY A 195 -8.60 -19.09 6.58
N GLU A 196 -8.92 -20.24 7.20
CA GLU A 196 -9.33 -21.44 6.45
C GLU A 196 -10.85 -21.53 6.23
N TYR A 197 -11.60 -20.59 6.80
CA TYR A 197 -13.07 -20.66 6.85
C TYR A 197 -13.79 -19.75 5.84
N ILE A 198 -13.11 -18.80 5.23
CA ILE A 198 -13.63 -18.01 4.12
C ILE A 198 -12.62 -18.06 2.97
N LEU A 199 -13.01 -18.73 1.88
CA LEU A 199 -12.17 -18.84 0.70
C LEU A 199 -12.26 -17.56 -0.14
N PRO A 200 -11.15 -17.13 -0.81
CA PRO A 200 -11.18 -16.03 -1.74
C PRO A 200 -12.10 -16.28 -2.93
N GLU A 201 -12.84 -15.26 -3.32
CA GLU A 201 -13.67 -15.22 -4.53
C GLU A 201 -13.38 -13.89 -5.26
N PRO A 202 -12.16 -13.68 -5.78
CA PRO A 202 -11.67 -12.38 -6.25
C PRO A 202 -12.53 -11.80 -7.40
N GLU A 203 -13.20 -12.63 -8.18
CA GLU A 203 -14.11 -12.21 -9.23
C GLU A 203 -15.31 -11.40 -8.70
N LYS A 204 -15.71 -11.59 -7.45
CA LYS A 204 -16.77 -10.81 -6.80
C LYS A 204 -16.33 -9.41 -6.38
N ALA A 205 -15.04 -9.17 -6.26
CA ALA A 205 -14.50 -7.84 -5.97
C ALA A 205 -14.50 -6.92 -7.20
N VAL A 206 -14.44 -7.48 -8.40
CA VAL A 206 -14.34 -6.71 -9.65
C VAL A 206 -15.51 -5.74 -9.89
N PRO A 207 -16.79 -6.16 -9.74
CA PRO A 207 -17.94 -5.24 -9.86
C PRO A 207 -17.86 -4.09 -8.85
N ILE A 208 -17.36 -4.32 -7.65
CA ILE A 208 -17.23 -3.30 -6.59
C ILE A 208 -16.18 -2.26 -7.01
N MET A 209 -14.99 -2.72 -7.44
CA MET A 209 -13.94 -1.82 -7.94
C MET A 209 -14.43 -0.99 -9.12
N ARG A 210 -15.09 -1.63 -10.09
CA ARG A 210 -15.65 -0.96 -11.25
C ARG A 210 -16.69 0.09 -10.88
N GLN A 211 -17.64 -0.25 -9.99
CA GLN A 211 -18.67 0.68 -9.53
C GLN A 211 -18.07 1.92 -8.86
N GLY A 212 -17.04 1.74 -8.00
CA GLY A 212 -16.32 2.84 -7.39
C GLY A 212 -15.59 3.70 -8.41
N ALA A 213 -14.95 3.09 -9.41
CA ALA A 213 -14.28 3.78 -10.50
C ALA A 213 -15.27 4.60 -11.37
N GLU A 214 -16.42 4.03 -11.70
CA GLU A 214 -17.48 4.70 -12.48
C GLU A 214 -18.09 5.90 -11.74
N ARG A 215 -18.05 5.90 -10.39
CA ARG A 215 -18.43 7.04 -9.55
C ARG A 215 -17.35 8.13 -9.47
N GLY A 216 -16.19 7.92 -10.08
CA GLY A 216 -15.12 8.92 -10.16
C GLY A 216 -14.20 8.98 -8.94
N HIS A 217 -14.21 7.97 -8.06
CA HIS A 217 -13.29 7.93 -6.92
C HIS A 217 -11.87 7.53 -7.35
N PRO A 218 -10.86 8.37 -7.11
CA PRO A 218 -9.49 8.13 -7.57
C PRO A 218 -8.92 6.80 -7.10
N GLU A 219 -9.14 6.41 -5.85
CA GLU A 219 -8.72 5.13 -5.28
C GLU A 219 -9.31 3.93 -6.03
N TRP A 220 -10.61 3.99 -6.36
CA TRP A 220 -11.27 2.90 -7.08
C TRP A 220 -10.91 2.87 -8.55
N MET A 221 -10.67 4.04 -9.18
CA MET A 221 -10.13 4.11 -10.53
C MET A 221 -8.74 3.46 -10.59
N TYR A 222 -7.89 3.73 -9.58
CA TYR A 222 -6.59 3.06 -9.44
C TYR A 222 -6.73 1.56 -9.21
N ALA A 223 -7.56 1.14 -8.25
CA ALA A 223 -7.75 -0.28 -7.94
C ALA A 223 -8.25 -1.08 -9.14
N TYR A 224 -9.19 -0.52 -9.89
CA TYR A 224 -9.71 -1.15 -11.10
C TYR A 224 -8.67 -1.16 -12.23
N ALA A 225 -7.94 -0.07 -12.45
CA ALA A 225 -6.82 -0.03 -13.40
C ALA A 225 -5.74 -1.06 -13.05
N HIS A 226 -5.40 -1.19 -11.77
CA HIS A 226 -4.43 -2.17 -11.27
C HIS A 226 -4.88 -3.61 -11.56
N TYR A 227 -6.14 -3.92 -11.26
CA TYR A 227 -6.71 -5.22 -11.58
C TYR A 227 -6.65 -5.53 -13.08
N LEU A 228 -7.08 -4.59 -13.92
CA LEU A 228 -7.05 -4.74 -15.38
C LEU A 228 -5.62 -4.94 -15.91
N ALA A 229 -4.66 -4.17 -15.43
CA ALA A 229 -3.27 -4.22 -15.91
C ALA A 229 -2.55 -5.51 -15.47
N TYR A 230 -2.67 -5.87 -14.18
CA TYR A 230 -1.81 -6.92 -13.60
C TYR A 230 -2.50 -8.27 -13.42
N THR A 231 -3.82 -8.32 -13.42
CA THR A 231 -4.56 -9.60 -13.30
C THR A 231 -5.13 -10.03 -14.64
N GLU A 232 -5.74 -9.11 -15.39
CA GLU A 232 -6.34 -9.39 -16.69
C GLU A 232 -5.35 -9.22 -17.86
N ASP A 233 -4.15 -8.67 -17.63
CA ASP A 233 -3.16 -8.30 -18.67
C ASP A 233 -3.77 -7.43 -19.79
N ASN A 234 -4.72 -6.54 -19.41
CA ASN A 234 -5.49 -5.70 -20.29
C ASN A 234 -5.10 -4.22 -20.17
N ASP A 235 -3.87 -3.91 -20.58
CA ASP A 235 -3.32 -2.55 -20.57
C ASP A 235 -4.19 -1.52 -21.31
N LYS A 236 -4.91 -1.97 -22.36
CA LYS A 236 -5.75 -1.09 -23.19
C LYS A 236 -6.92 -0.51 -22.39
N GLU A 237 -7.55 -1.33 -21.55
CA GLU A 237 -8.67 -0.90 -20.71
C GLU A 237 -8.17 -0.26 -19.42
N ALA A 238 -7.01 -0.68 -18.91
CA ALA A 238 -6.39 -0.14 -17.69
C ALA A 238 -5.96 1.33 -17.83
N LEU A 239 -5.33 1.68 -18.96
CA LEU A 239 -4.73 3.01 -19.17
C LEU A 239 -5.69 4.18 -18.98
N PRO A 240 -6.92 4.20 -19.55
CA PRO A 240 -7.86 5.29 -19.30
C PRO A 240 -8.22 5.49 -17.83
N TRP A 241 -8.37 4.40 -17.07
CA TRP A 241 -8.66 4.47 -15.64
C TRP A 241 -7.46 4.97 -14.83
N ALA A 242 -6.26 4.48 -15.13
CA ALA A 242 -5.03 4.95 -14.50
C ALA A 242 -4.80 6.45 -14.74
N LEU A 243 -5.04 6.94 -15.98
CA LEU A 243 -4.92 8.36 -16.31
C LEU A 243 -5.94 9.20 -15.54
N LYS A 244 -7.21 8.81 -15.50
CA LYS A 244 -8.24 9.51 -14.72
C LYS A 244 -7.90 9.57 -13.23
N ALA A 245 -7.41 8.46 -12.66
CA ALA A 245 -7.00 8.41 -11.28
C ALA A 245 -5.81 9.35 -11.01
N ALA A 246 -4.82 9.36 -11.89
CA ALA A 246 -3.64 10.23 -11.79
C ALA A 246 -4.00 11.72 -11.92
N GLU A 247 -4.90 12.07 -12.86
CA GLU A 247 -5.44 13.43 -13.03
C GLU A 247 -6.22 13.90 -11.79
N ALA A 248 -6.93 12.98 -11.14
CA ALA A 248 -7.62 13.23 -9.87
C ALA A 248 -6.66 13.24 -8.65
N GLY A 249 -5.34 13.13 -8.87
CA GLY A 249 -4.31 13.25 -7.84
C GLY A 249 -3.88 11.92 -7.20
N HIS A 250 -4.34 10.77 -7.69
CA HIS A 250 -3.90 9.47 -7.18
C HIS A 250 -2.49 9.14 -7.68
N LEU A 251 -1.49 9.30 -6.82
CA LEU A 251 -0.07 9.24 -7.21
C LEU A 251 0.37 7.86 -7.69
N TRP A 252 -0.08 6.79 -7.07
CA TRP A 252 0.30 5.42 -7.43
C TRP A 252 -0.17 5.00 -8.82
N SER A 253 -1.15 5.71 -9.38
CA SER A 253 -1.59 5.46 -10.76
C SER A 253 -0.49 5.73 -11.79
N TRP A 254 0.49 6.58 -11.46
CA TRP A 254 1.61 6.87 -12.36
C TRP A 254 2.51 5.67 -12.58
N HIS A 255 2.67 4.74 -11.62
CA HIS A 255 3.46 3.55 -11.91
C HIS A 255 2.77 2.60 -12.90
N ILE A 256 1.42 2.46 -12.82
CA ILE A 256 0.67 1.67 -13.82
C ILE A 256 0.86 2.26 -15.21
N ILE A 257 0.74 3.60 -15.34
CA ILE A 257 0.96 4.31 -16.60
C ILE A 257 2.40 4.07 -17.08
N GLY A 258 3.39 4.17 -16.19
CA GLY A 258 4.78 3.89 -16.48
C GLY A 258 5.01 2.48 -17.03
N ASP A 259 4.40 1.46 -16.42
CA ASP A 259 4.49 0.06 -16.85
C ASP A 259 3.87 -0.15 -18.24
N ILE A 260 2.71 0.47 -18.49
CA ILE A 260 2.04 0.36 -19.79
C ILE A 260 2.89 0.96 -20.91
N TYR A 261 3.50 2.14 -20.70
CA TYR A 261 4.40 2.77 -21.67
C TYR A 261 5.76 2.07 -21.76
N TRP A 262 6.22 1.43 -20.70
CA TRP A 262 7.39 0.55 -20.74
C TRP A 262 7.12 -0.70 -21.57
N GLY A 263 5.99 -1.36 -21.35
CA GLY A 263 5.58 -2.60 -22.03
C GLY A 263 5.33 -2.40 -23.52
N GLY A 264 4.62 -1.32 -23.87
CA GLY A 264 4.29 -0.98 -25.23
C GLY A 264 3.25 -1.92 -25.88
N LYS A 265 2.42 -2.60 -25.06
CA LYS A 265 1.37 -3.52 -25.57
C LYS A 265 0.13 -2.78 -26.04
N ALA A 266 -0.34 -1.80 -25.26
CA ALA A 266 -1.55 -1.03 -25.55
C ALA A 266 -1.28 0.29 -26.28
N VAL A 267 -0.07 0.83 -26.13
CA VAL A 267 0.39 2.08 -26.72
C VAL A 267 1.79 1.90 -27.27
N GLU A 268 2.26 2.81 -28.13
CA GLU A 268 3.65 2.78 -28.57
C GLU A 268 4.59 2.93 -27.35
N ARG A 269 5.60 2.06 -27.30
CA ARG A 269 6.59 2.04 -26.23
C ARG A 269 7.30 3.39 -26.09
N ASN A 270 7.23 4.01 -24.92
CA ASN A 270 7.83 5.29 -24.62
C ASN A 270 8.57 5.27 -23.29
N LEU A 271 9.83 4.86 -23.31
CA LEU A 271 10.66 4.75 -22.11
C LEU A 271 10.97 6.10 -21.43
N PRO A 272 11.23 7.21 -22.17
CA PRO A 272 11.34 8.52 -21.53
C PRO A 272 10.11 8.90 -20.72
N TYR A 273 8.90 8.69 -21.27
CA TYR A 273 7.67 8.99 -20.54
C TYR A 273 7.43 8.04 -19.36
N ALA A 274 7.82 6.77 -19.48
CA ALA A 274 7.76 5.83 -18.35
C ALA A 274 8.67 6.29 -17.19
N ILE A 275 9.88 6.85 -17.48
CA ILE A 275 10.74 7.45 -16.47
C ILE A 275 10.03 8.59 -15.75
N GLU A 276 9.44 9.54 -16.50
CA GLU A 276 8.68 10.66 -15.91
C GLU A 276 7.55 10.18 -14.99
N CYS A 277 6.83 9.12 -15.39
CA CYS A 277 5.77 8.53 -14.58
C CYS A 277 6.31 7.94 -13.28
N TYR A 278 7.39 7.15 -13.33
CA TYR A 278 7.99 6.58 -12.13
C TYR A 278 8.58 7.65 -11.20
N GLU A 279 9.16 8.74 -11.75
CA GLU A 279 9.68 9.84 -10.94
C GLU A 279 8.58 10.56 -10.14
N LYS A 280 7.37 10.65 -10.70
CA LYS A 280 6.22 11.21 -9.99
C LYS A 280 5.83 10.39 -8.75
N THR A 281 5.82 9.06 -8.83
CA THR A 281 5.50 8.21 -7.67
C THR A 281 6.66 8.10 -6.70
N ALA A 282 7.89 7.90 -7.19
CA ALA A 282 9.08 7.74 -6.37
C ALA A 282 9.45 8.99 -5.55
N GLY A 283 9.05 10.18 -6.02
CA GLY A 283 9.31 11.45 -5.33
C GLY A 283 8.41 11.70 -4.11
N TYR A 284 7.23 11.12 -4.07
CA TYR A 284 6.20 11.49 -3.09
C TYR A 284 6.03 10.52 -1.92
N GLY A 285 6.22 9.24 -2.10
CA GLY A 285 5.75 8.28 -1.11
C GLY A 285 6.67 7.09 -0.84
N ASN A 286 7.96 7.16 -1.23
CA ASN A 286 8.84 6.00 -1.11
C ASN A 286 8.32 4.76 -1.87
N ASP A 287 7.74 4.96 -3.05
CA ASP A 287 7.35 3.87 -3.93
C ASP A 287 8.58 3.04 -4.31
N SER A 288 8.81 1.97 -3.54
CA SER A 288 9.93 1.05 -3.73
C SER A 288 9.92 0.43 -5.13
N TYR A 289 8.74 0.17 -5.69
CA TYR A 289 8.61 -0.35 -7.05
C TYR A 289 9.13 0.66 -8.09
N ALA A 290 8.67 1.91 -8.04
CA ALA A 290 9.13 2.95 -8.96
C ALA A 290 10.63 3.23 -8.80
N CYS A 291 11.14 3.28 -7.57
CA CYS A 291 12.58 3.42 -7.29
C CYS A 291 13.38 2.30 -7.97
N ARG A 292 12.91 1.07 -7.91
CA ARG A 292 13.53 -0.11 -8.53
C ARG A 292 13.53 -0.01 -10.06
N GLN A 293 12.43 0.41 -10.66
CA GLN A 293 12.34 0.60 -12.10
C GLN A 293 13.25 1.73 -12.57
N LEU A 294 13.27 2.88 -11.89
CA LEU A 294 14.19 3.98 -12.18
C LEU A 294 15.65 3.55 -12.06
N GLY A 295 16.01 2.81 -11.03
CA GLY A 295 17.36 2.27 -10.86
C GLY A 295 17.80 1.45 -12.08
N ARG A 296 16.93 0.59 -12.61
CA ARG A 296 17.21 -0.20 -13.83
C ARG A 296 17.31 0.66 -15.08
N LEU A 297 16.36 1.59 -15.26
CA LEU A 297 16.34 2.47 -16.45
C LEU A 297 17.61 3.31 -16.57
N TYR A 298 18.03 3.94 -15.48
CA TYR A 298 19.25 4.73 -15.44
C TYR A 298 20.53 3.88 -15.53
N PHE A 299 20.56 2.68 -14.93
CA PHE A 299 21.71 1.78 -15.02
C PHE A 299 21.98 1.33 -16.45
N HIS A 300 20.93 1.00 -17.20
CA HIS A 300 21.05 0.50 -18.57
C HIS A 300 20.99 1.58 -19.65
N GLY A 301 20.61 2.81 -19.28
CA GLY A 301 20.37 3.87 -20.26
C GLY A 301 19.14 3.60 -21.14
N TRP A 302 18.14 2.91 -20.61
CA TRP A 302 16.92 2.62 -21.34
C TRP A 302 15.99 3.84 -21.33
N GLY A 303 15.78 4.46 -22.49
CA GLY A 303 15.01 5.68 -22.65
C GLY A 303 15.70 6.96 -22.18
N THR A 304 16.93 6.85 -21.72
CA THR A 304 17.78 7.97 -21.29
C THR A 304 19.25 7.61 -21.54
N ALA A 305 20.19 8.52 -21.29
CA ALA A 305 21.60 8.18 -21.19
C ALA A 305 21.86 7.33 -19.92
N VAL A 306 22.88 6.48 -19.96
CA VAL A 306 23.37 5.77 -18.76
C VAL A 306 23.75 6.79 -17.69
N ASP A 307 23.15 6.66 -16.50
CA ASP A 307 23.47 7.49 -15.35
C ASP A 307 23.54 6.61 -14.09
N TYR A 308 24.73 6.10 -13.83
CA TYR A 308 24.95 5.24 -12.68
C TYR A 308 24.75 5.94 -11.33
N ALA A 309 24.95 7.27 -11.26
CA ALA A 309 24.74 8.01 -10.01
C ALA A 309 23.26 8.04 -9.64
N ARG A 310 22.39 8.38 -10.60
CA ARG A 310 20.93 8.29 -10.40
C ARG A 310 20.49 6.85 -10.17
N ALA A 311 21.07 5.87 -10.88
CA ALA A 311 20.74 4.46 -10.68
C ALA A 311 20.99 4.02 -9.22
N VAL A 312 22.17 4.34 -8.67
CA VAL A 312 22.50 4.04 -7.27
C VAL A 312 21.57 4.76 -6.31
N GLN A 313 21.33 6.07 -6.53
CA GLN A 313 20.43 6.86 -5.69
C GLN A 313 19.04 6.26 -5.57
N TRP A 314 18.46 5.82 -6.70
CA TRP A 314 17.13 5.23 -6.71
C TRP A 314 17.11 3.82 -6.10
N MET A 315 18.08 2.96 -6.43
CA MET A 315 18.17 1.62 -5.85
C MET A 315 18.39 1.63 -4.33
N GLU A 316 19.06 2.64 -3.77
CA GLU A 316 19.25 2.79 -2.32
C GLU A 316 18.00 3.31 -1.59
N LYS A 317 17.06 3.93 -2.31
CA LYS A 317 15.76 4.33 -1.78
C LYS A 317 14.75 3.18 -1.72
N ASP A 318 14.98 2.07 -2.43
CA ASP A 318 14.12 0.89 -2.37
C ASP A 318 14.17 0.29 -0.95
N ARG A 319 13.03 0.26 -0.27
CA ARG A 319 12.87 -0.19 1.13
C ARG A 319 12.41 -1.63 1.28
N GLU A 320 12.21 -2.34 0.17
CA GLU A 320 11.79 -3.74 0.14
C GLU A 320 13.02 -4.64 -0.09
N PRO A 321 13.71 -5.12 0.97
CA PRO A 321 15.00 -5.79 0.87
C PRO A 321 14.98 -7.02 -0.04
N GLU A 322 13.85 -7.74 -0.11
CA GLU A 322 13.69 -8.92 -0.96
C GLU A 322 13.69 -8.61 -2.47
N TYR A 323 13.38 -7.36 -2.85
CA TYR A 323 13.28 -6.93 -4.25
C TYR A 323 14.40 -5.99 -4.68
N VAL A 324 15.21 -5.45 -3.76
CA VAL A 324 16.33 -4.57 -4.10
C VAL A 324 17.24 -5.22 -5.14
N LYS A 325 17.66 -4.46 -6.13
CA LYS A 325 18.57 -4.93 -7.18
C LYS A 325 20.02 -4.98 -6.69
N TYR A 326 20.27 -5.86 -5.73
CA TYR A 326 21.59 -6.03 -5.11
C TYR A 326 22.69 -6.42 -6.09
N ASP A 327 22.37 -7.11 -7.18
CA ASP A 327 23.31 -7.43 -8.25
C ASP A 327 23.83 -6.17 -8.96
N LEU A 328 22.94 -5.23 -9.30
CA LEU A 328 23.30 -3.95 -9.92
C LEU A 328 24.03 -3.02 -8.94
N LEU A 329 23.54 -2.91 -7.71
CA LEU A 329 24.22 -2.16 -6.65
C LEU A 329 25.62 -2.74 -6.36
N GLY A 330 25.73 -4.06 -6.33
CA GLY A 330 27.00 -4.76 -6.15
C GLY A 330 28.02 -4.40 -7.21
N ILE A 331 27.62 -4.36 -8.49
CA ILE A 331 28.45 -3.91 -9.59
C ILE A 331 28.85 -2.44 -9.40
N CYS A 332 27.89 -1.56 -9.09
CA CYS A 332 28.14 -0.13 -8.92
C CYS A 332 29.20 0.12 -7.83
N TYR A 333 29.04 -0.47 -6.67
CA TYR A 333 30.00 -0.31 -5.59
C TYR A 333 31.33 -1.01 -5.86
N LEU A 334 31.34 -2.21 -6.46
CA LEU A 334 32.56 -2.93 -6.77
C LEU A 334 33.46 -2.20 -7.76
N LEU A 335 32.86 -1.58 -8.79
CA LEU A 335 33.56 -0.93 -9.89
C LEU A 335 33.61 0.60 -9.79
N GLY A 336 32.93 1.21 -8.80
CA GLY A 336 32.86 2.65 -8.63
C GLY A 336 31.93 3.34 -9.64
N TYR A 337 30.89 2.66 -10.12
CA TYR A 337 29.95 3.23 -11.08
C TYR A 337 28.93 4.13 -10.36
N GLY A 338 29.04 5.44 -10.58
CA GLY A 338 28.13 6.43 -10.02
C GLY A 338 28.22 6.65 -8.49
N CYS A 339 29.16 5.99 -7.83
CA CYS A 339 29.41 6.12 -6.39
C CYS A 339 30.90 5.89 -6.08
N SER A 340 31.33 6.22 -4.86
CA SER A 340 32.67 5.88 -4.39
C SER A 340 32.86 4.37 -4.38
N GLN A 341 33.94 3.89 -5.01
CA GLN A 341 34.25 2.46 -5.04
C GLN A 341 34.38 1.89 -3.63
N SER A 342 33.70 0.77 -3.40
CA SER A 342 33.78 0.01 -2.15
C SER A 342 33.68 -1.47 -2.42
N THR A 343 34.81 -2.15 -2.48
CA THR A 343 34.86 -3.60 -2.75
C THR A 343 34.15 -4.40 -1.65
N THR A 344 34.15 -3.90 -0.40
CA THR A 344 33.45 -4.53 0.71
C THR A 344 31.92 -4.45 0.53
N LYS A 345 31.36 -3.27 0.19
CA LYS A 345 29.93 -3.13 -0.09
C LYS A 345 29.54 -3.89 -1.36
N GLY A 346 30.37 -3.78 -2.42
CA GLY A 346 30.13 -4.48 -3.67
C GLY A 346 30.03 -6.01 -3.46
N LYS A 347 30.98 -6.59 -2.72
CA LYS A 347 30.95 -8.02 -2.36
C LYS A 347 29.69 -8.37 -1.57
N LEU A 348 29.36 -7.60 -0.52
CA LEU A 348 28.18 -7.83 0.34
C LEU A 348 26.89 -7.85 -0.48
N PHE A 349 26.70 -6.90 -1.39
CA PHE A 349 25.51 -6.84 -2.24
C PHE A 349 25.45 -7.97 -3.27
N LEU A 350 26.57 -8.34 -3.88
CA LEU A 350 26.63 -9.49 -4.78
C LEU A 350 26.31 -10.82 -4.03
N GLU A 351 26.74 -10.97 -2.79
CA GLU A 351 26.42 -12.13 -1.96
C GLU A 351 24.92 -12.19 -1.59
N LYS A 352 24.29 -11.05 -1.34
CA LYS A 352 22.84 -10.95 -1.07
C LYS A 352 21.98 -11.18 -2.30
N SER A 353 22.49 -10.93 -3.52
CA SER A 353 21.71 -11.06 -4.73
C SER A 353 21.42 -12.52 -5.10
N GLY A 354 20.28 -12.77 -5.75
CA GLY A 354 19.98 -14.03 -6.42
C GLY A 354 20.88 -14.27 -7.63
N ASP A 355 20.83 -15.47 -8.21
CA ASP A 355 21.55 -15.77 -9.44
C ASP A 355 21.07 -14.89 -10.61
N SER A 356 22.01 -14.22 -11.24
CA SER A 356 21.76 -13.37 -12.40
C SER A 356 23.02 -13.20 -13.24
N PRO A 357 22.89 -12.85 -14.53
CA PRO A 357 24.04 -12.45 -15.35
C PRO A 357 24.86 -11.29 -14.75
N TYR A 358 24.19 -10.38 -14.05
CA TYR A 358 24.82 -9.22 -13.39
C TYR A 358 25.66 -9.66 -12.20
N LYS A 359 25.11 -10.54 -11.33
CA LYS A 359 25.88 -11.15 -10.23
C LYS A 359 27.13 -11.84 -10.76
N ASN A 360 26.96 -12.69 -11.76
CA ASN A 360 28.06 -13.41 -12.34
C ASN A 360 29.12 -12.49 -12.96
N TYR A 361 28.71 -11.40 -13.61
CA TYR A 361 29.65 -10.37 -14.06
C TYR A 361 30.41 -9.72 -12.90
N GLY A 362 29.70 -9.30 -11.84
CA GLY A 362 30.31 -8.69 -10.66
C GLY A 362 31.30 -9.62 -9.97
N LEU A 363 30.93 -10.89 -9.74
CA LEU A 363 31.82 -11.91 -9.17
C LEU A 363 33.02 -12.21 -10.10
N GLY A 364 32.78 -12.23 -11.40
CA GLY A 364 33.81 -12.39 -12.41
C GLY A 364 34.87 -11.31 -12.35
N MET A 365 34.44 -10.04 -12.32
CA MET A 365 35.34 -8.89 -12.17
C MET A 365 36.05 -8.92 -10.81
N MET A 366 35.33 -9.24 -9.73
CA MET A 366 35.88 -9.32 -8.39
C MET A 366 37.06 -10.31 -8.31
N HIS A 367 36.90 -11.50 -8.84
CA HIS A 367 37.96 -12.50 -8.81
C HIS A 367 39.08 -12.27 -9.85
N ALA A 368 38.72 -11.89 -11.08
CA ALA A 368 39.69 -11.70 -12.14
C ALA A 368 40.60 -10.48 -11.93
N GLU A 369 40.12 -9.45 -11.24
CA GLU A 369 40.86 -8.20 -10.98
C GLU A 369 41.34 -8.09 -9.51
N GLY A 370 41.01 -9.07 -8.66
CA GLY A 370 41.41 -9.07 -7.23
C GLY A 370 40.69 -7.99 -6.41
N LEU A 371 39.45 -7.60 -6.76
CA LEU A 371 38.71 -6.52 -6.10
C LEU A 371 38.16 -6.96 -4.75
N GLY A 372 38.89 -6.69 -3.67
CA GLY A 372 38.52 -7.09 -2.30
C GLY A 372 38.67 -8.57 -1.99
N VAL A 373 39.27 -9.34 -2.88
CA VAL A 373 39.62 -10.75 -2.72
C VAL A 373 41.00 -11.02 -3.37
N GLN A 374 41.62 -12.14 -3.05
CA GLN A 374 42.83 -12.56 -3.76
C GLN A 374 42.50 -12.79 -5.25
N GLU A 375 43.33 -12.27 -6.14
CA GLU A 375 43.19 -12.45 -7.59
C GLU A 375 43.15 -13.94 -7.94
N ASN A 376 42.15 -14.33 -8.72
CA ASN A 376 42.01 -15.66 -9.27
C ASN A 376 41.38 -15.57 -10.67
N ILE A 377 42.21 -15.46 -11.68
CA ILE A 377 41.80 -15.26 -13.08
C ILE A 377 40.96 -16.48 -13.57
N GLU A 378 41.31 -17.70 -13.20
CA GLU A 378 40.55 -18.90 -13.59
C GLU A 378 39.10 -18.79 -13.14
N LYS A 379 38.90 -18.58 -11.83
CA LYS A 379 37.59 -18.42 -11.22
C LYS A 379 36.83 -17.20 -11.78
N GLY A 380 37.54 -16.08 -11.99
CA GLY A 380 36.95 -14.88 -12.61
C GLY A 380 36.41 -15.13 -14.00
N VAL A 381 37.18 -15.84 -14.85
CA VAL A 381 36.75 -16.21 -16.20
C VAL A 381 35.56 -17.20 -16.18
N GLU A 382 35.50 -18.10 -15.22
CA GLU A 382 34.34 -18.98 -15.04
C GLU A 382 33.06 -18.20 -14.80
N TYR A 383 33.07 -17.26 -13.87
CA TYR A 383 31.92 -16.38 -13.59
C TYR A 383 31.58 -15.48 -14.78
N LEU A 384 32.58 -14.88 -15.46
CA LEU A 384 32.33 -14.07 -16.65
C LEU A 384 31.65 -14.87 -17.77
N LYS A 385 31.99 -16.15 -17.93
CA LYS A 385 31.29 -17.06 -18.85
C LYS A 385 29.87 -17.38 -18.39
N ALA A 386 29.68 -17.60 -17.09
CA ALA A 386 28.37 -17.85 -16.50
C ALA A 386 27.42 -16.64 -16.63
N ALA A 387 27.95 -15.43 -16.80
CA ALA A 387 27.14 -14.23 -17.13
C ALA A 387 26.49 -14.29 -18.53
N GLY A 388 26.86 -15.25 -19.37
CA GLY A 388 26.19 -15.59 -20.63
C GLY A 388 26.21 -14.44 -21.66
N ASN A 389 25.05 -13.98 -22.06
CA ASN A 389 24.90 -12.98 -23.09
C ASN A 389 25.05 -11.53 -22.59
N TYR A 390 25.45 -11.31 -21.34
CA TYR A 390 25.66 -9.96 -20.83
C TYR A 390 26.89 -9.32 -21.46
N GLU A 391 26.66 -8.27 -22.24
CA GLU A 391 27.72 -7.67 -23.11
C GLU A 391 28.95 -7.18 -22.32
N PRO A 392 28.84 -6.50 -21.14
CA PRO A 392 30.01 -6.16 -20.35
C PRO A 392 30.86 -7.37 -19.93
N ALA A 393 30.27 -8.53 -19.70
CA ALA A 393 31.01 -9.73 -19.37
C ALA A 393 31.77 -10.29 -20.59
N LYS A 394 31.15 -10.24 -21.78
CA LYS A 394 31.83 -10.62 -23.04
C LYS A 394 33.01 -9.71 -23.32
N GLU A 395 32.85 -8.39 -23.13
CA GLU A 395 33.95 -7.45 -23.30
C GLU A 395 35.07 -7.69 -22.27
N ALA A 396 34.73 -7.97 -21.03
CA ALA A 396 35.70 -8.32 -19.99
C ALA A 396 36.49 -9.60 -20.36
N LEU A 397 35.81 -10.61 -20.89
CA LEU A 397 36.45 -11.87 -21.32
C LEU A 397 37.50 -11.68 -22.39
N LYS A 398 37.40 -10.68 -23.26
CA LYS A 398 38.42 -10.36 -24.31
C LYS A 398 39.79 -10.01 -23.73
N ARG A 399 39.84 -9.62 -22.44
CA ARG A 399 41.10 -9.27 -21.74
C ARG A 399 41.91 -10.50 -21.32
N TYR A 400 41.35 -11.70 -21.45
CA TYR A 400 41.98 -12.94 -21.00
C TYR A 400 42.20 -13.91 -22.16
N LYS A 401 43.21 -14.77 -22.05
CA LYS A 401 43.51 -15.84 -22.98
C LYS A 401 44.01 -17.08 -22.26
N LYS A 402 43.76 -18.27 -22.81
CA LYS A 402 44.39 -19.50 -22.34
C LYS A 402 45.86 -19.56 -22.83
N SER A 403 46.75 -19.96 -21.93
CA SER A 403 48.13 -20.31 -22.27
C SER A 403 48.17 -21.67 -23.00
N LEU A 404 49.33 -22.01 -23.55
CA LEU A 404 49.59 -23.35 -24.15
C LEU A 404 49.35 -24.51 -23.16
N PHE A 405 49.48 -24.24 -21.87
CA PHE A 405 49.25 -25.21 -20.80
C PHE A 405 47.83 -25.18 -20.23
N GLY A 406 46.91 -24.50 -20.91
CA GLY A 406 45.50 -24.48 -20.52
C GLY A 406 45.13 -23.46 -19.42
N VAL A 407 46.07 -22.75 -18.81
CA VAL A 407 45.86 -21.75 -17.73
C VAL A 407 45.44 -20.42 -18.30
N TRP A 408 44.39 -19.80 -17.71
CA TRP A 408 43.94 -18.50 -18.06
C TRP A 408 44.89 -17.40 -17.52
N ARG A 409 45.17 -16.39 -18.35
CA ARG A 409 46.01 -15.22 -18.01
C ARG A 409 45.53 -13.97 -18.75
N ARG A 410 45.86 -12.80 -18.22
CA ARG A 410 45.62 -11.53 -18.92
C ARG A 410 46.36 -11.53 -20.30
N ARG A 411 45.74 -10.93 -21.27
CA ARG A 411 46.44 -10.60 -22.53
C ARG A 411 47.40 -9.44 -22.20
N GLY A 412 48.65 -9.57 -22.57
CA GLY A 412 49.62 -8.49 -22.50
C GLY A 412 49.38 -7.48 -23.61
#